data_42198fa1a975c9ac10495f74b1c13285
#
_entry.id   42198fa1a975c9ac10495f74b1c13285
#
_cell.length_a   1.000
_cell.length_b   1.000
_cell.length_c   1.000
_cell.angle_alpha   90.00
_cell.angle_beta   90.00
_cell.angle_gamma   90.00
#
_symmetry.space_group_name_H-M   'P 1'
#
loop_
_entity.id
_entity.type
_entity.pdbx_description
1 polymer ?
#
loop_
_entity_poly.entity_id
_entity_poly.type
_entity_poly.pdbx_seq_one_letter_code
_entity_poly.pdbx_strand_id
1 'polypeptide(L)'
;MTKAASLSAKPRRRWYTVFTLSSAAFVDSSENETISILWPKIYPALGVKVGNLGLILGISGFVSTITLPFWGWAADRFSRKSLLIWITGFWGAWTAVIAFAQSLSQLLFLRVLVSLGLGVLWPAAFSLLSDLFPSKERGRAAGVMTAISFMGTLVSFFVLPALAAISPEGWRYGFILMGLVSVFTGVLFIFISDPVRGSAEPEIKDVISVQTVERYSLRLADLPAIARIPSWWVLLFQQSFDNIAMAVLYGWSFTWLDTLGLGSSASLVVGVLTLGTLLGHLFFGWLGDVLENRYPAYGRAAMAQIGLVVSLPALTLFLLFGNLGVVPLMVFGLLAGLSLSSIDTGARWPIAQSVLRPELRATGRAALDMVVGAVGSLAIVLTGRLVESLEGDITTMLLIMVPIPKLISTLLWTPIFRTYPRDRQSLHDLLLQRREEILGEDLPQ
;
A
#
# COMPACT_ATOMS: atom_id res chain seq x y z
N MET A 1 -22.77 40.63 16.18
CA MET A 1 -23.05 39.27 16.72
C MET A 1 -23.37 38.36 15.53
N THR A 2 -22.35 37.82 14.87
CA THR A 2 -22.46 36.96 13.69
C THR A 2 -22.53 35.52 14.19
N LYS A 3 -23.59 34.80 13.83
CA LYS A 3 -23.81 33.39 14.10
C LYS A 3 -22.59 32.55 13.65
N ALA A 4 -21.76 32.15 14.60
CA ALA A 4 -20.85 31.03 14.41
C ALA A 4 -21.70 29.78 14.24
N ALA A 5 -22.03 29.46 13.00
CA ALA A 5 -22.72 28.21 12.66
C ALA A 5 -21.84 27.04 13.12
N SER A 6 -22.36 26.22 14.00
CA SER A 6 -21.80 24.97 14.45
C SER A 6 -21.55 24.05 13.25
N LEU A 7 -20.33 24.08 12.70
CA LEU A 7 -19.90 23.29 11.54
C LEU A 7 -19.50 21.86 11.93
N SER A 8 -20.16 21.23 12.90
CA SER A 8 -20.07 19.79 13.02
C SER A 8 -20.92 19.19 11.90
N ALA A 9 -20.28 18.62 10.89
CA ALA A 9 -20.99 17.93 9.82
C ALA A 9 -21.92 16.89 10.44
N LYS A 10 -23.22 16.92 10.05
CA LYS A 10 -24.22 15.95 10.55
C LYS A 10 -23.69 14.51 10.41
N PRO A 11 -23.90 13.60 11.37
CA PRO A 11 -23.35 12.25 11.34
C PRO A 11 -23.56 11.51 10.00
N ARG A 12 -24.71 11.63 9.38
CA ARG A 12 -24.99 11.07 8.04
C ARG A 12 -24.04 11.56 6.95
N ARG A 13 -23.59 12.81 7.00
CA ARG A 13 -22.72 13.41 5.98
C ARG A 13 -21.27 12.94 6.10
N ARG A 14 -20.80 12.61 7.32
CA ARG A 14 -19.45 12.06 7.56
C ARG A 14 -19.35 10.64 6.96
N TRP A 15 -20.33 9.79 7.23
CA TRP A 15 -20.34 8.42 6.72
C TRP A 15 -20.57 8.34 5.21
N TYR A 16 -21.29 9.31 4.62
CA TYR A 16 -21.35 9.45 3.17
C TYR A 16 -19.97 9.73 2.57
N THR A 17 -19.17 10.59 3.18
CA THR A 17 -17.78 10.83 2.74
C THR A 17 -16.93 9.56 2.88
N VAL A 18 -17.05 8.79 3.97
CA VAL A 18 -16.37 7.50 4.12
C VAL A 18 -16.79 6.53 3.02
N PHE A 19 -18.08 6.42 2.73
CA PHE A 19 -18.58 5.56 1.65
C PHE A 19 -17.98 5.96 0.30
N THR A 20 -17.96 7.24 -0.04
CA THR A 20 -17.40 7.74 -1.30
C THR A 20 -15.89 7.49 -1.38
N LEU A 21 -15.13 7.77 -0.30
CA LEU A 21 -13.70 7.47 -0.22
C LEU A 21 -13.42 5.97 -0.34
N SER A 22 -14.25 5.15 0.30
CA SER A 22 -14.14 3.68 0.22
C SER A 22 -14.45 3.16 -1.18
N SER A 23 -15.44 3.76 -1.88
CA SER A 23 -15.73 3.41 -3.28
C SER A 23 -14.56 3.75 -4.20
N ALA A 24 -13.90 4.89 -3.97
CA ALA A 24 -12.71 5.25 -4.72
C ALA A 24 -11.52 4.32 -4.39
N ALA A 25 -11.34 3.94 -3.12
CA ALA A 25 -10.29 3.00 -2.71
C ALA A 25 -10.52 1.59 -3.30
N PHE A 26 -11.78 1.16 -3.43
CA PHE A 26 -12.15 -0.07 -4.12
C PHE A 26 -11.69 -0.03 -5.59
N VAL A 27 -11.99 1.06 -6.29
CA VAL A 27 -11.63 1.24 -7.71
C VAL A 27 -10.12 1.33 -7.87
N ASP A 28 -9.44 2.15 -7.08
CA ASP A 28 -7.99 2.36 -7.10
C ASP A 28 -7.22 1.03 -6.94
N SER A 29 -7.64 0.21 -5.98
CA SER A 29 -7.04 -1.11 -5.76
C SER A 29 -7.31 -2.08 -6.92
N SER A 30 -8.51 -2.04 -7.51
CA SER A 30 -8.86 -2.82 -8.69
C SER A 30 -8.06 -2.39 -9.92
N GLU A 31 -7.89 -1.09 -10.13
CA GLU A 31 -7.11 -0.51 -11.23
C GLU A 31 -5.63 -0.90 -11.18
N ASN A 32 -5.04 -0.93 -9.99
CA ASN A 32 -3.65 -1.32 -9.80
C ASN A 32 -3.39 -2.74 -10.31
N GLU A 33 -4.30 -3.67 -10.07
CA GLU A 33 -4.16 -5.08 -10.45
C GLU A 33 -4.59 -5.37 -11.91
N THR A 34 -5.27 -4.47 -12.57
CA THR A 34 -5.92 -4.71 -13.88
C THR A 34 -4.95 -5.23 -14.94
N ILE A 35 -3.76 -4.65 -15.05
CA ILE A 35 -2.74 -5.09 -16.04
C ILE A 35 -2.28 -6.50 -15.74
N SER A 36 -1.92 -6.81 -14.49
CA SER A 36 -1.44 -8.14 -14.06
C SER A 36 -2.48 -9.22 -14.33
N ILE A 37 -3.74 -8.94 -14.02
CA ILE A 37 -4.86 -9.87 -14.19
C ILE A 37 -5.15 -10.13 -15.67
N LEU A 38 -5.13 -9.10 -16.50
CA LEU A 38 -5.52 -9.18 -17.90
C LEU A 38 -4.36 -9.50 -18.84
N TRP A 39 -3.11 -9.47 -18.36
CA TRP A 39 -1.92 -9.69 -19.18
C TRP A 39 -1.94 -10.99 -20.00
N PRO A 40 -2.42 -12.13 -19.48
CA PRO A 40 -2.54 -13.36 -20.28
C PRO A 40 -3.36 -13.21 -21.58
N LYS A 41 -4.28 -12.23 -21.61
CA LYS A 41 -5.08 -11.90 -22.81
C LYS A 41 -4.52 -10.75 -23.61
N ILE A 42 -3.80 -9.81 -22.98
CA ILE A 42 -3.26 -8.62 -23.61
C ILE A 42 -2.06 -8.95 -24.50
N TYR A 43 -1.06 -9.70 -23.96
CA TYR A 43 0.18 -9.92 -24.69
C TYR A 43 0.00 -10.68 -26.02
N PRO A 44 -0.86 -11.72 -26.11
CA PRO A 44 -1.12 -12.37 -27.39
C PRO A 44 -1.94 -11.49 -28.33
N ALA A 45 -2.94 -10.75 -27.81
CA ALA A 45 -3.79 -9.88 -28.63
C ALA A 45 -3.02 -8.74 -29.29
N LEU A 46 -2.00 -8.21 -28.61
CA LEU A 46 -1.13 -7.15 -29.16
C LEU A 46 0.12 -7.71 -29.89
N GLY A 47 0.32 -9.02 -29.93
CA GLY A 47 1.51 -9.65 -30.53
C GLY A 47 2.83 -9.25 -29.87
N VAL A 48 2.80 -9.00 -28.54
CA VAL A 48 3.97 -8.56 -27.78
C VAL A 48 4.52 -9.70 -26.91
N LYS A 49 5.77 -9.57 -26.46
CA LYS A 49 6.39 -10.59 -25.61
C LYS A 49 5.78 -10.59 -24.20
N VAL A 50 5.68 -11.78 -23.59
CA VAL A 50 5.18 -11.93 -22.22
C VAL A 50 5.99 -11.10 -21.20
N GLY A 51 7.32 -10.98 -21.39
CA GLY A 51 8.23 -10.22 -20.54
C GLY A 51 7.94 -8.70 -20.48
N ASN A 52 7.22 -8.16 -21.47
CA ASN A 52 6.84 -6.73 -21.46
C ASN A 52 5.94 -6.35 -20.27
N LEU A 53 5.34 -7.33 -19.57
CA LEU A 53 4.63 -7.11 -18.30
C LEU A 53 5.53 -6.41 -17.28
N GLY A 54 6.75 -6.93 -17.10
CA GLY A 54 7.71 -6.34 -16.17
C GLY A 54 8.03 -4.87 -16.49
N LEU A 55 8.15 -4.53 -17.78
CA LEU A 55 8.39 -3.16 -18.21
C LEU A 55 7.20 -2.24 -17.86
N ILE A 56 5.97 -2.68 -18.17
CA ILE A 56 4.76 -1.89 -17.91
C ILE A 56 4.55 -1.69 -16.41
N LEU A 57 4.59 -2.75 -15.62
CA LEU A 57 4.38 -2.67 -14.16
C LEU A 57 5.49 -1.87 -13.49
N GLY A 58 6.75 -2.09 -13.90
CA GLY A 58 7.88 -1.41 -13.29
C GLY A 58 7.90 0.09 -13.58
N ILE A 59 7.71 0.52 -14.82
CA ILE A 59 7.65 1.96 -15.15
C ILE A 59 6.44 2.60 -14.48
N SER A 60 5.28 1.95 -14.52
CA SER A 60 4.06 2.46 -13.87
C SER A 60 4.24 2.62 -12.37
N GLY A 61 4.78 1.60 -11.70
CA GLY A 61 5.06 1.63 -10.27
C GLY A 61 6.10 2.70 -9.90
N PHE A 62 7.15 2.85 -10.70
CA PHE A 62 8.15 3.88 -10.48
C PHE A 62 7.55 5.29 -10.60
N VAL A 63 6.76 5.55 -11.64
CA VAL A 63 6.07 6.84 -11.83
C VAL A 63 5.13 7.14 -10.68
N SER A 64 4.27 6.20 -10.29
CA SER A 64 3.36 6.42 -9.16
C SER A 64 4.09 6.69 -7.85
N THR A 65 5.21 5.99 -7.62
CA THR A 65 6.02 6.15 -6.39
C THR A 65 6.69 7.52 -6.31
N ILE A 66 7.31 8.00 -7.40
CA ILE A 66 8.00 9.30 -7.39
C ILE A 66 7.02 10.48 -7.34
N THR A 67 5.77 10.28 -7.71
CA THR A 67 4.72 11.32 -7.64
C THR A 67 4.06 11.41 -6.26
N LEU A 68 4.21 10.41 -5.37
CA LEU A 68 3.62 10.42 -4.02
C LEU A 68 3.93 11.69 -3.20
N PRO A 69 5.19 12.17 -3.09
CA PRO A 69 5.48 13.38 -2.34
C PRO A 69 4.80 14.63 -2.91
N PHE A 70 4.69 14.70 -4.24
CA PHE A 70 3.97 15.78 -4.91
C PHE A 70 2.49 15.78 -4.54
N TRP A 71 1.85 14.60 -4.53
CA TRP A 71 0.44 14.48 -4.17
C TRP A 71 0.18 14.74 -2.67
N GLY A 72 1.11 14.35 -1.79
CA GLY A 72 1.07 14.74 -0.38
C GLY A 72 1.07 16.26 -0.23
N TRP A 73 2.03 16.95 -0.85
CA TRP A 73 2.10 18.39 -0.87
C TRP A 73 0.85 19.04 -1.49
N ALA A 74 0.33 18.50 -2.60
CA ALA A 74 -0.87 19.01 -3.24
C ALA A 74 -2.11 18.87 -2.34
N ALA A 75 -2.25 17.73 -1.65
CA ALA A 75 -3.33 17.51 -0.69
C ALA A 75 -3.30 18.49 0.49
N ASP A 76 -2.09 18.96 0.86
CA ASP A 76 -1.93 19.96 1.91
C ASP A 76 -2.21 21.39 1.42
N ARG A 77 -1.98 21.68 0.15
CA ARG A 77 -2.09 23.05 -0.39
C ARG A 77 -3.42 23.33 -1.08
N PHE A 78 -3.98 22.36 -1.77
CA PHE A 78 -5.22 22.51 -2.55
C PHE A 78 -6.44 21.94 -1.82
N SER A 79 -7.65 22.21 -2.35
CA SER A 79 -8.87 21.55 -1.89
C SER A 79 -8.79 20.05 -2.17
N ARG A 80 -8.89 19.24 -1.10
CA ARG A 80 -8.87 17.77 -1.19
C ARG A 80 -10.04 17.26 -2.01
N LYS A 81 -11.20 17.89 -1.89
CA LYS A 81 -12.37 17.60 -2.70
C LYS A 81 -12.08 17.79 -4.19
N SER A 82 -11.47 18.91 -4.59
CA SER A 82 -11.12 19.16 -5.99
C SER A 82 -10.10 18.15 -6.52
N LEU A 83 -9.07 17.82 -5.73
CA LEU A 83 -8.09 16.79 -6.10
C LEU A 83 -8.77 15.44 -6.33
N LEU A 84 -9.65 15.01 -5.42
CA LEU A 84 -10.37 13.74 -5.55
C LEU A 84 -11.30 13.71 -6.77
N ILE A 85 -12.01 14.80 -7.06
CA ILE A 85 -12.88 14.88 -8.25
C ILE A 85 -12.06 14.74 -9.54
N TRP A 86 -10.99 15.53 -9.67
CA TRP A 86 -10.28 15.62 -10.94
C TRP A 86 -9.27 14.49 -11.12
N ILE A 87 -8.49 14.16 -10.10
CA ILE A 87 -7.36 13.24 -10.23
C ILE A 87 -7.77 11.80 -9.91
N THR A 88 -8.56 11.56 -8.86
CA THR A 88 -9.04 10.20 -8.57
C THR A 88 -10.24 9.83 -9.43
N GLY A 89 -11.14 10.78 -9.71
CA GLY A 89 -12.34 10.55 -10.50
C GLY A 89 -12.10 10.68 -12.00
N PHE A 90 -12.12 11.91 -12.51
CA PHE A 90 -12.09 12.14 -13.97
C PHE A 90 -10.79 11.71 -14.65
N TRP A 91 -9.65 11.77 -13.95
CA TRP A 91 -8.38 11.24 -14.47
C TRP A 91 -8.44 9.73 -14.75
N GLY A 92 -9.26 8.99 -14.02
CA GLY A 92 -9.52 7.57 -14.26
C GLY A 92 -10.14 7.26 -15.61
N ALA A 93 -10.66 8.26 -16.34
CA ALA A 93 -11.06 8.09 -17.73
C ALA A 93 -9.91 7.61 -18.63
N TRP A 94 -8.64 7.95 -18.30
CA TRP A 94 -7.48 7.44 -19.02
C TRP A 94 -7.37 5.92 -18.94
N THR A 95 -7.85 5.31 -17.87
CA THR A 95 -7.95 3.85 -17.76
C THR A 95 -8.87 3.27 -18.82
N ALA A 96 -10.04 3.90 -19.08
CA ALA A 96 -10.90 3.47 -20.20
C ALA A 96 -10.23 3.65 -21.55
N VAL A 97 -9.40 4.68 -21.74
CA VAL A 97 -8.67 4.92 -23.00
C VAL A 97 -7.64 3.83 -23.27
N ILE A 98 -7.10 3.16 -22.25
CA ILE A 98 -6.20 1.99 -22.42
C ILE A 98 -6.87 0.89 -23.26
N ALA A 99 -8.19 0.75 -23.18
CA ALA A 99 -8.94 -0.22 -23.98
C ALA A 99 -8.75 -0.06 -25.50
N PHE A 100 -8.33 1.10 -25.96
CA PHE A 100 -8.12 1.39 -27.38
C PHE A 100 -6.65 1.24 -27.82
N ALA A 101 -5.75 0.83 -26.93
CA ALA A 101 -4.37 0.59 -27.27
C ALA A 101 -4.23 -0.55 -28.30
N GLN A 102 -3.40 -0.32 -29.33
CA GLN A 102 -3.10 -1.26 -30.40
C GLN A 102 -1.63 -1.65 -30.46
N SER A 103 -0.80 -1.08 -29.60
CA SER A 103 0.63 -1.36 -29.53
C SER A 103 1.15 -1.25 -28.09
N LEU A 104 2.30 -1.86 -27.85
CA LEU A 104 3.00 -1.76 -26.56
C LEU A 104 3.29 -0.30 -26.18
N SER A 105 3.73 0.51 -27.15
CA SER A 105 4.07 1.91 -26.90
C SER A 105 2.85 2.74 -26.46
N GLN A 106 1.70 2.52 -27.10
CA GLN A 106 0.44 3.16 -26.69
C GLN A 106 0.00 2.70 -25.31
N LEU A 107 0.04 1.38 -25.06
CA LEU A 107 -0.31 0.81 -23.75
C LEU A 107 0.59 1.37 -22.66
N LEU A 108 1.89 1.42 -22.86
CA LEU A 108 2.87 1.94 -21.91
C LEU A 108 2.64 3.44 -21.65
N PHE A 109 2.46 4.25 -22.70
CA PHE A 109 2.20 5.67 -22.58
C PHE A 109 0.93 5.96 -21.77
N LEU A 110 -0.17 5.29 -22.10
CA LEU A 110 -1.44 5.46 -21.39
C LEU A 110 -1.33 4.98 -19.93
N ARG A 111 -0.63 3.88 -19.70
CA ARG A 111 -0.40 3.38 -18.32
C ARG A 111 0.44 4.36 -17.50
N VAL A 112 1.46 4.98 -18.07
CA VAL A 112 2.24 6.05 -17.41
C VAL A 112 1.32 7.23 -17.07
N LEU A 113 0.45 7.67 -17.98
CA LEU A 113 -0.52 8.74 -17.70
C LEU A 113 -1.42 8.37 -16.51
N VAL A 114 -2.00 7.18 -16.51
CA VAL A 114 -2.81 6.69 -15.37
C VAL A 114 -2.01 6.72 -14.08
N SER A 115 -0.76 6.24 -14.11
CA SER A 115 0.10 6.14 -12.93
C SER A 115 0.45 7.49 -12.30
N LEU A 116 0.46 8.58 -13.06
CA LEU A 116 0.64 9.93 -12.53
C LEU A 116 -0.47 10.31 -11.53
N GLY A 117 -1.69 9.81 -11.71
CA GLY A 117 -2.82 10.08 -10.82
C GLY A 117 -3.00 9.11 -9.66
N LEU A 118 -2.41 7.91 -9.71
CA LEU A 118 -2.61 6.83 -8.71
C LEU A 118 -1.99 7.25 -7.38
N GLY A 119 -1.58 8.08 -6.84
CA GLY A 119 -1.02 8.38 -5.51
C GLY A 119 -1.85 9.38 -4.70
N VAL A 120 -2.85 10.00 -5.33
CA VAL A 120 -3.62 11.12 -4.73
C VAL A 120 -4.57 10.66 -3.65
N LEU A 121 -5.22 9.52 -3.85
CA LEU A 121 -6.36 9.09 -3.04
C LEU A 121 -6.01 9.00 -1.55
N TRP A 122 -4.94 8.28 -1.21
CA TRP A 122 -4.61 7.97 0.18
C TRP A 122 -4.22 9.20 1.02
N PRO A 123 -3.33 10.10 0.58
CA PRO A 123 -3.03 11.33 1.30
C PRO A 123 -4.27 12.22 1.49
N ALA A 124 -5.06 12.42 0.44
CA ALA A 124 -6.25 13.25 0.49
C ALA A 124 -7.34 12.63 1.40
N ALA A 125 -7.54 11.31 1.32
CA ALA A 125 -8.51 10.60 2.14
C ALA A 125 -8.17 10.65 3.62
N PHE A 126 -6.92 10.33 4.01
CA PHE A 126 -6.53 10.39 5.42
C PHE A 126 -6.59 11.81 5.98
N SER A 127 -6.22 12.82 5.19
CA SER A 127 -6.39 14.20 5.57
C SER A 127 -7.87 14.58 5.79
N LEU A 128 -8.79 14.15 4.91
CA LEU A 128 -10.23 14.35 5.07
C LEU A 128 -10.79 13.62 6.30
N LEU A 129 -10.39 12.36 6.51
CA LEU A 129 -10.85 11.58 7.66
C LEU A 129 -10.39 12.21 8.98
N SER A 130 -9.18 12.79 9.03
CA SER A 130 -8.69 13.46 10.23
C SER A 130 -9.51 14.69 10.62
N ASP A 131 -10.10 15.38 9.64
CA ASP A 131 -10.92 16.57 9.88
C ASP A 131 -12.41 16.28 10.08
N LEU A 132 -12.88 15.10 9.66
CA LEU A 132 -14.28 14.67 9.79
C LEU A 132 -14.56 13.90 11.08
N PHE A 133 -13.55 13.18 11.60
CA PHE A 133 -13.73 12.28 12.74
C PHE A 133 -12.79 12.63 13.90
N PRO A 134 -13.29 12.64 15.14
CA PRO A 134 -12.45 12.74 16.32
C PRO A 134 -11.48 11.55 16.37
N SER A 135 -10.35 11.68 17.07
CA SER A 135 -9.27 10.69 17.15
C SER A 135 -9.75 9.27 17.50
N LYS A 136 -10.77 9.16 18.36
CA LYS A 136 -11.36 7.87 18.78
C LYS A 136 -12.10 7.11 17.66
N GLU A 137 -12.59 7.81 16.63
CA GLU A 137 -13.39 7.23 15.53
C GLU A 137 -12.61 7.12 14.22
N ARG A 138 -11.48 7.82 14.07
CA ARG A 138 -10.64 7.84 12.85
C ARG A 138 -10.20 6.43 12.44
N GLY A 139 -9.74 5.63 13.40
CA GLY A 139 -9.30 4.26 13.15
C GLY A 139 -10.40 3.39 12.54
N ARG A 140 -11.64 3.54 13.01
CA ARG A 140 -12.80 2.81 12.45
C ARG A 140 -13.10 3.23 11.02
N ALA A 141 -13.09 4.53 10.73
CA ALA A 141 -13.34 5.06 9.39
C ALA A 141 -12.25 4.63 8.39
N ALA A 142 -10.98 4.73 8.79
CA ALA A 142 -9.84 4.27 8.00
C ALA A 142 -9.88 2.74 7.78
N GLY A 143 -10.23 1.97 8.80
CA GLY A 143 -10.38 0.52 8.72
C GLY A 143 -11.45 0.09 7.73
N VAL A 144 -12.60 0.76 7.71
CA VAL A 144 -13.68 0.51 6.72
C VAL A 144 -13.17 0.79 5.30
N MET A 145 -12.49 1.92 5.09
CA MET A 145 -11.94 2.27 3.78
C MET A 145 -10.92 1.22 3.30
N THR A 146 -10.00 0.81 4.17
CA THR A 146 -8.99 -0.20 3.85
C THR A 146 -9.62 -1.57 3.56
N ALA A 147 -10.61 -2.01 4.34
CA ALA A 147 -11.30 -3.26 4.11
C ALA A 147 -12.03 -3.28 2.76
N ILE A 148 -12.68 -2.17 2.39
CA ILE A 148 -13.38 -2.05 1.10
C ILE A 148 -12.36 -2.00 -0.06
N SER A 149 -11.19 -1.39 0.14
CA SER A 149 -10.07 -1.41 -0.82
C SER A 149 -9.63 -2.86 -1.12
N PHE A 150 -9.40 -3.68 -0.09
CA PHE A 150 -9.09 -5.11 -0.26
C PHE A 150 -10.21 -5.88 -0.99
N MET A 151 -11.47 -5.55 -0.72
CA MET A 151 -12.58 -6.14 -1.47
C MET A 151 -12.53 -5.77 -2.95
N GLY A 152 -12.08 -4.56 -3.30
CA GLY A 152 -11.87 -4.16 -4.68
C GLY A 152 -10.87 -5.08 -5.39
N THR A 153 -9.73 -5.32 -4.78
CA THR A 153 -8.74 -6.28 -5.29
C THR A 153 -9.34 -7.68 -5.47
N LEU A 154 -10.01 -8.21 -4.45
CA LEU A 154 -10.61 -9.55 -4.53
C LEU A 154 -11.69 -9.65 -5.61
N VAL A 155 -12.55 -8.65 -5.74
CA VAL A 155 -13.62 -8.63 -6.77
C VAL A 155 -13.01 -8.54 -8.16
N SER A 156 -11.95 -7.75 -8.35
CA SER A 156 -11.27 -7.62 -9.64
C SER A 156 -10.68 -8.95 -10.11
N PHE A 157 -10.20 -9.82 -9.20
CA PHE A 157 -9.68 -11.15 -9.55
C PHE A 157 -10.73 -12.05 -10.21
N PHE A 158 -12.01 -11.83 -9.99
CA PHE A 158 -13.08 -12.60 -10.60
C PHE A 158 -13.75 -11.88 -11.77
N VAL A 159 -14.01 -10.59 -11.61
CA VAL A 159 -14.73 -9.80 -12.62
C VAL A 159 -13.90 -9.58 -13.88
N LEU A 160 -12.61 -9.21 -13.74
CA LEU A 160 -11.77 -8.90 -14.91
C LEU A 160 -11.49 -10.12 -15.79
N PRO A 161 -11.11 -11.31 -15.26
CA PRO A 161 -10.97 -12.50 -16.09
C PRO A 161 -12.28 -12.96 -16.73
N ALA A 162 -13.42 -12.80 -16.03
CA ALA A 162 -14.72 -13.12 -16.59
C ALA A 162 -15.07 -12.24 -17.80
N LEU A 163 -14.80 -10.94 -17.71
CA LEU A 163 -14.94 -10.02 -18.85
C LEU A 163 -13.99 -10.36 -19.98
N ALA A 164 -12.74 -10.69 -19.64
CA ALA A 164 -11.73 -11.06 -20.64
C ALA A 164 -12.04 -12.37 -21.36
N ALA A 165 -12.85 -13.25 -20.77
CA ALA A 165 -13.28 -14.52 -21.37
C ALA A 165 -14.39 -14.36 -22.40
N ILE A 166 -15.08 -13.22 -22.46
CA ILE A 166 -16.24 -12.99 -23.38
C ILE A 166 -15.82 -13.03 -24.84
N SER A 167 -14.61 -12.52 -25.16
CA SER A 167 -14.09 -12.48 -26.52
C SER A 167 -12.56 -12.40 -26.51
N PRO A 168 -11.87 -12.65 -27.66
CA PRO A 168 -10.42 -12.45 -27.75
C PRO A 168 -9.96 -11.02 -27.34
N GLU A 169 -10.77 -10.02 -27.60
CA GLU A 169 -10.56 -8.62 -27.21
C GLU A 169 -11.24 -8.26 -25.88
N GLY A 170 -11.74 -9.23 -25.13
CA GLY A 170 -12.53 -9.05 -23.90
C GLY A 170 -11.77 -8.32 -22.79
N TRP A 171 -10.42 -8.36 -22.82
CA TRP A 171 -9.59 -7.58 -21.89
C TRP A 171 -9.86 -6.07 -21.94
N ARG A 172 -10.30 -5.54 -23.10
CA ARG A 172 -10.68 -4.13 -23.27
C ARG A 172 -11.87 -3.73 -22.41
N TYR A 173 -12.84 -4.65 -22.23
CA TYR A 173 -14.01 -4.40 -21.39
C TYR A 173 -13.62 -4.18 -19.92
N GLY A 174 -12.58 -4.84 -19.44
CA GLY A 174 -12.04 -4.62 -18.11
C GLY A 174 -11.57 -3.18 -17.89
N PHE A 175 -10.82 -2.63 -18.82
CA PHE A 175 -10.36 -1.23 -18.76
C PHE A 175 -11.50 -0.23 -18.91
N ILE A 176 -12.46 -0.48 -19.79
CA ILE A 176 -13.67 0.37 -19.95
C ILE A 176 -14.45 0.38 -18.63
N LEU A 177 -14.69 -0.79 -18.03
CA LEU A 177 -15.39 -0.88 -16.76
C LEU A 177 -14.68 -0.10 -15.66
N MET A 178 -13.37 -0.31 -15.48
CA MET A 178 -12.60 0.40 -14.46
C MET A 178 -12.63 1.91 -14.64
N GLY A 179 -12.42 2.40 -15.86
CA GLY A 179 -12.47 3.83 -16.13
C GLY A 179 -13.87 4.44 -15.93
N LEU A 180 -14.93 3.74 -16.30
CA LEU A 180 -16.30 4.22 -16.07
C LEU A 180 -16.62 4.29 -14.58
N VAL A 181 -16.24 3.27 -13.81
CA VAL A 181 -16.46 3.25 -12.33
C VAL A 181 -15.60 4.32 -11.66
N SER A 182 -14.38 4.57 -12.13
CA SER A 182 -13.53 5.64 -11.63
C SER A 182 -14.16 7.01 -11.85
N VAL A 183 -14.64 7.30 -13.07
CA VAL A 183 -15.37 8.55 -13.38
C VAL A 183 -16.64 8.67 -12.52
N PHE A 184 -17.37 7.57 -12.31
CA PHE A 184 -18.55 7.56 -11.44
C PHE A 184 -18.19 7.93 -9.99
N THR A 185 -17.08 7.44 -9.44
CA THR A 185 -16.61 7.87 -8.11
C THR A 185 -16.25 9.36 -8.09
N GLY A 186 -15.68 9.87 -9.18
CA GLY A 186 -15.46 11.31 -9.37
C GLY A 186 -16.73 12.14 -9.22
N VAL A 187 -17.83 11.69 -9.80
CA VAL A 187 -19.15 12.32 -9.65
C VAL A 187 -19.63 12.26 -8.19
N LEU A 188 -19.43 11.14 -7.49
CA LEU A 188 -19.81 11.03 -6.06
C LEU A 188 -19.05 12.04 -5.19
N PHE A 189 -17.78 12.35 -5.51
CA PHE A 189 -17.00 13.36 -4.80
C PHE A 189 -17.56 14.80 -4.92
N ILE A 190 -18.36 15.10 -5.92
CA ILE A 190 -19.02 16.40 -6.05
C ILE A 190 -19.92 16.69 -4.84
N PHE A 191 -20.49 15.65 -4.23
CA PHE A 191 -21.45 15.75 -3.13
C PHE A 191 -20.81 15.69 -1.73
N ILE A 192 -19.49 15.41 -1.60
CA ILE A 192 -18.82 15.46 -0.31
C ILE A 192 -18.56 16.89 0.14
N SER A 193 -18.39 17.06 1.46
CA SER A 193 -17.91 18.31 2.04
C SER A 193 -16.41 18.26 2.28
N ASP A 194 -15.70 19.35 2.01
CA ASP A 194 -14.31 19.55 2.40
C ASP A 194 -14.29 20.44 3.65
N PRO A 195 -14.15 19.86 4.86
CA PRO A 195 -14.16 20.62 6.10
C PRO A 195 -12.89 21.47 6.23
N VAL A 196 -12.96 22.50 7.07
CA VAL A 196 -11.77 23.26 7.43
C VAL A 196 -10.79 22.35 8.15
N ARG A 197 -9.50 22.47 7.82
CA ARG A 197 -8.43 21.67 8.43
C ARG A 197 -8.38 21.86 9.94
N GLY A 198 -8.22 20.75 10.68
CA GLY A 198 -8.21 20.74 12.14
C GLY A 198 -9.60 20.85 12.78
N SER A 199 -10.71 20.84 12.01
CA SER A 199 -12.06 21.05 12.54
C SER A 199 -12.56 19.97 13.50
N ALA A 200 -11.97 18.78 13.51
CA ALA A 200 -12.35 17.66 14.37
C ALA A 200 -11.46 17.48 15.61
N GLU A 201 -10.52 18.37 15.85
CA GLU A 201 -9.64 18.32 17.03
C GLU A 201 -10.15 19.25 18.13
N PRO A 202 -10.80 18.71 19.19
CA PRO A 202 -11.32 19.51 20.30
C PRO A 202 -10.20 20.21 21.08
N GLU A 203 -9.01 19.63 21.05
CA GLU A 203 -7.85 20.02 21.86
C GLU A 203 -7.16 21.28 21.35
N ILE A 204 -7.34 21.63 20.08
CA ILE A 204 -6.84 22.90 19.53
C ILE A 204 -7.72 24.08 19.99
N LYS A 205 -8.91 23.80 20.51
CA LYS A 205 -9.83 24.86 20.92
C LYS A 205 -9.45 25.63 22.20
N ASP A 206 -8.75 24.96 23.13
CA ASP A 206 -8.62 25.54 24.48
C ASP A 206 -7.20 25.59 25.08
N VAL A 207 -6.17 24.87 24.60
CA VAL A 207 -4.94 24.71 25.44
C VAL A 207 -3.59 24.64 24.70
N ILE A 208 -3.52 24.53 23.41
CA ILE A 208 -2.20 24.56 22.77
C ILE A 208 -1.87 26.00 22.41
N SER A 209 -0.92 26.60 23.14
CA SER A 209 -0.32 27.85 22.68
C SER A 209 0.29 27.57 21.28
N VAL A 210 -0.02 28.43 20.33
CA VAL A 210 0.53 28.39 18.95
C VAL A 210 2.05 28.19 18.99
N GLN A 211 2.72 28.70 20.01
CA GLN A 211 4.15 28.59 20.26
C GLN A 211 4.65 27.15 20.50
N THR A 212 3.87 26.30 21.19
CA THR A 212 4.29 24.91 21.46
C THR A 212 4.19 24.03 20.20
N VAL A 213 3.18 24.25 19.36
CA VAL A 213 3.02 23.54 18.08
C VAL A 213 4.08 23.97 17.08
N GLU A 214 4.41 25.26 17.01
CA GLU A 214 5.47 25.76 16.13
C GLU A 214 6.86 25.29 16.55
N ARG A 215 7.13 25.14 17.84
CA ARG A 215 8.42 24.69 18.38
C ARG A 215 8.76 23.24 17.95
N TYR A 216 7.75 22.38 17.86
CA TYR A 216 7.91 20.96 17.45
C TYR A 216 7.35 20.67 16.06
N SER A 217 7.13 21.70 15.23
CA SER A 217 6.77 21.51 13.83
C SER A 217 7.96 20.95 13.02
N LEU A 218 7.65 20.14 12.01
CA LEU A 218 8.64 19.58 11.11
C LEU A 218 9.42 20.70 10.40
N ARG A 219 10.76 20.68 10.53
CA ARG A 219 11.67 21.50 9.76
C ARG A 219 12.49 20.62 8.82
N LEU A 220 12.82 21.10 7.63
CA LEU A 220 13.66 20.37 6.69
C LEU A 220 15.03 20.01 7.30
N ALA A 221 15.52 20.80 8.25
CA ALA A 221 16.72 20.55 9.02
C ALA A 221 16.66 19.31 9.93
N ASP A 222 15.44 18.80 10.22
CA ASP A 222 15.24 17.61 11.08
C ASP A 222 15.29 16.29 10.29
N LEU A 223 15.22 16.34 8.95
CA LEU A 223 15.26 15.14 8.11
C LEU A 223 16.51 14.28 8.29
N PRO A 224 17.73 14.85 8.45
CA PRO A 224 18.92 14.04 8.73
C PRO A 224 18.84 13.23 10.04
N ALA A 225 17.96 13.60 10.97
CA ALA A 225 17.76 12.84 12.21
C ALA A 225 17.20 11.44 11.94
N ILE A 226 16.40 11.25 10.88
CA ILE A 226 15.88 9.94 10.46
C ILE A 226 17.05 9.02 10.08
N ALA A 227 18.01 9.52 9.33
CA ALA A 227 19.18 8.75 8.88
C ALA A 227 20.11 8.30 10.03
N ARG A 228 19.98 8.92 11.22
CA ARG A 228 20.74 8.53 12.43
C ARG A 228 20.12 7.41 13.23
N ILE A 229 18.94 6.90 12.84
CA ILE A 229 18.22 5.84 13.53
C ILE A 229 18.56 4.50 12.88
N PRO A 230 19.38 3.62 13.52
CA PRO A 230 19.75 2.33 12.93
C PRO A 230 18.56 1.43 12.60
N SER A 231 17.53 1.39 13.44
CA SER A 231 16.32 0.59 13.18
C SER A 231 15.60 1.03 11.90
N TRP A 232 15.63 2.33 11.54
CA TRP A 232 15.02 2.81 10.30
C TRP A 232 15.70 2.23 9.05
N TRP A 233 17.03 2.09 9.06
CA TRP A 233 17.77 1.45 7.97
C TRP A 233 17.48 -0.04 7.88
N VAL A 234 17.39 -0.73 9.03
CA VAL A 234 16.98 -2.15 9.05
C VAL A 234 15.61 -2.32 8.40
N LEU A 235 14.64 -1.47 8.78
CA LEU A 235 13.30 -1.48 8.20
C LEU A 235 13.34 -1.19 6.71
N LEU A 236 14.12 -0.19 6.26
CA LEU A 236 14.24 0.19 4.85
C LEU A 236 14.75 -0.95 3.99
N PHE A 237 15.90 -1.52 4.35
CA PHE A 237 16.50 -2.61 3.57
C PHE A 237 15.66 -3.87 3.61
N GLN A 238 15.17 -4.26 4.79
CA GLN A 238 14.31 -5.42 4.93
C GLN A 238 13.04 -5.28 4.09
N GLN A 239 12.36 -4.15 4.17
CA GLN A 239 11.13 -3.90 3.41
C GLN A 239 11.37 -3.82 1.91
N SER A 240 12.51 -3.31 1.47
CA SER A 240 12.86 -3.27 0.05
C SER A 240 12.96 -4.67 -0.55
N PHE A 241 13.65 -5.60 0.11
CA PHE A 241 13.75 -6.98 -0.37
C PHE A 241 12.44 -7.75 -0.21
N ASP A 242 11.68 -7.50 0.85
CA ASP A 242 10.35 -8.08 1.04
C ASP A 242 9.37 -7.63 -0.06
N ASN A 243 9.39 -6.34 -0.40
CA ASN A 243 8.58 -5.76 -1.47
C ASN A 243 8.93 -6.31 -2.85
N ILE A 244 10.21 -6.58 -3.15
CA ILE A 244 10.61 -7.25 -4.39
C ILE A 244 9.87 -8.58 -4.52
N ALA A 245 9.94 -9.44 -3.51
CA ALA A 245 9.29 -10.74 -3.53
C ALA A 245 7.77 -10.63 -3.74
N MET A 246 7.13 -9.68 -3.03
CA MET A 246 5.68 -9.48 -3.11
C MET A 246 5.23 -8.89 -4.44
N ALA A 247 5.90 -7.85 -4.93
CA ALA A 247 5.56 -7.19 -6.17
C ALA A 247 5.71 -8.15 -7.37
N VAL A 248 6.77 -8.97 -7.36
CA VAL A 248 7.00 -9.99 -8.39
C VAL A 248 5.95 -11.09 -8.30
N LEU A 249 5.68 -11.63 -7.11
CA LEU A 249 4.69 -12.68 -6.92
C LEU A 249 3.31 -12.25 -7.42
N TYR A 250 2.77 -11.13 -6.92
CA TYR A 250 1.44 -10.66 -7.31
C TYR A 250 1.40 -10.19 -8.76
N GLY A 251 2.44 -9.49 -9.23
CA GLY A 251 2.50 -8.99 -10.60
C GLY A 251 2.47 -10.09 -11.66
N TRP A 252 3.05 -11.25 -11.39
CA TRP A 252 3.18 -12.35 -12.34
C TRP A 252 2.22 -13.53 -12.09
N SER A 253 1.53 -13.60 -10.95
CA SER A 253 0.72 -14.76 -10.55
C SER A 253 -0.30 -15.20 -11.60
N PHE A 254 -1.06 -14.27 -12.19
CA PHE A 254 -2.07 -14.61 -13.19
C PHE A 254 -1.43 -15.17 -14.47
N THR A 255 -0.35 -14.55 -14.94
CA THR A 255 0.37 -14.99 -16.13
C THR A 255 1.06 -16.34 -15.87
N TRP A 256 1.66 -16.53 -14.70
CA TRP A 256 2.27 -17.80 -14.30
C TRP A 256 1.24 -18.94 -14.29
N LEU A 257 0.10 -18.74 -13.64
CA LEU A 257 -0.95 -19.77 -13.59
C LEU A 257 -1.55 -20.06 -14.97
N ASP A 258 -1.61 -19.08 -15.87
CA ASP A 258 -2.03 -19.29 -17.24
C ASP A 258 -1.02 -20.19 -18.01
N THR A 259 0.30 -19.96 -17.84
CA THR A 259 1.33 -20.82 -18.46
C THR A 259 1.34 -22.26 -17.94
N LEU A 260 0.84 -22.49 -16.71
CA LEU A 260 0.63 -23.84 -16.15
C LEU A 260 -0.67 -24.51 -16.63
N GLY A 261 -1.45 -23.86 -17.50
CA GLY A 261 -2.77 -24.34 -17.92
C GLY A 261 -3.87 -24.16 -16.86
N LEU A 262 -3.61 -23.40 -15.80
CA LEU A 262 -4.52 -23.14 -14.68
C LEU A 262 -5.19 -21.77 -14.76
N GLY A 263 -5.18 -21.11 -15.91
CA GLY A 263 -5.71 -19.77 -16.10
C GLY A 263 -7.17 -19.61 -15.65
N SER A 264 -8.04 -20.61 -15.87
CA SER A 264 -9.41 -20.62 -15.40
C SER A 264 -9.55 -20.66 -13.87
N SER A 265 -8.54 -21.15 -13.16
CA SER A 265 -8.51 -21.25 -11.69
C SER A 265 -7.63 -20.19 -11.04
N ALA A 266 -6.98 -19.32 -11.82
CA ALA A 266 -6.04 -18.31 -11.33
C ALA A 266 -6.72 -17.39 -10.29
N SER A 267 -7.95 -16.96 -10.56
CA SER A 267 -8.75 -16.14 -9.64
C SER A 267 -8.92 -16.79 -8.26
N LEU A 268 -9.18 -18.10 -8.22
CA LEU A 268 -9.32 -18.83 -6.95
C LEU A 268 -8.00 -18.94 -6.21
N VAL A 269 -6.93 -19.31 -6.90
CA VAL A 269 -5.60 -19.50 -6.29
C VAL A 269 -5.08 -18.18 -5.72
N VAL A 270 -5.07 -17.11 -6.53
CA VAL A 270 -4.61 -15.79 -6.10
C VAL A 270 -5.56 -15.18 -5.06
N GLY A 271 -6.86 -15.42 -5.20
CA GLY A 271 -7.87 -15.00 -4.21
C GLY A 271 -7.65 -15.65 -2.84
N VAL A 272 -7.32 -16.94 -2.78
CA VAL A 272 -7.02 -17.64 -1.52
C VAL A 272 -5.70 -17.16 -0.91
N LEU A 273 -4.66 -16.93 -1.71
CA LEU A 273 -3.40 -16.31 -1.26
C LEU A 273 -3.68 -14.94 -0.62
N THR A 274 -4.47 -14.09 -1.28
CA THR A 274 -4.83 -12.75 -0.79
C THR A 274 -5.74 -12.81 0.45
N LEU A 275 -6.68 -13.75 0.51
CA LEU A 275 -7.48 -14.00 1.70
C LEU A 275 -6.59 -14.41 2.88
N GLY A 276 -5.62 -15.28 2.65
CA GLY A 276 -4.60 -15.63 3.65
C GLY A 276 -3.87 -14.40 4.18
N THR A 277 -3.45 -13.51 3.27
CA THR A 277 -2.80 -12.25 3.63
C THR A 277 -3.71 -11.36 4.50
N LEU A 278 -4.98 -11.22 4.15
CA LEU A 278 -5.95 -10.46 4.94
C LEU A 278 -6.17 -11.04 6.34
N LEU A 279 -6.38 -12.34 6.43
CA LEU A 279 -6.54 -13.04 7.72
C LEU A 279 -5.27 -12.94 8.57
N GLY A 280 -4.11 -13.04 7.93
CA GLY A 280 -2.82 -12.85 8.58
C GLY A 280 -2.63 -11.45 9.15
N HIS A 281 -3.03 -10.41 8.45
CA HIS A 281 -2.98 -9.03 8.98
C HIS A 281 -3.80 -8.88 10.27
N LEU A 282 -4.98 -9.46 10.33
CA LEU A 282 -5.83 -9.43 11.52
C LEU A 282 -5.19 -10.22 12.68
N PHE A 283 -4.76 -11.45 12.39
CA PHE A 283 -4.19 -12.35 13.39
C PHE A 283 -2.86 -11.82 13.95
N PHE A 284 -1.91 -11.46 13.08
CA PHE A 284 -0.59 -11.00 13.52
C PHE A 284 -0.61 -9.58 14.08
N GLY A 285 -1.57 -8.74 13.69
CA GLY A 285 -1.80 -7.46 14.34
C GLY A 285 -2.15 -7.66 15.82
N TRP A 286 -3.15 -8.50 16.10
CA TRP A 286 -3.53 -8.86 17.47
C TRP A 286 -2.40 -9.58 18.24
N LEU A 287 -1.78 -10.57 17.63
CA LEU A 287 -0.68 -11.33 18.27
C LEU A 287 0.53 -10.43 18.59
N GLY A 288 0.83 -9.47 17.69
CA GLY A 288 1.87 -8.48 17.91
C GLY A 288 1.62 -7.64 19.17
N ASP A 289 0.38 -7.19 19.37
CA ASP A 289 0.00 -6.43 20.57
C ASP A 289 0.11 -7.27 21.85
N VAL A 290 -0.34 -8.52 21.82
CA VAL A 290 -0.23 -9.44 22.95
C VAL A 290 1.23 -9.71 23.32
N LEU A 291 2.07 -9.95 22.31
CA LEU A 291 3.50 -10.23 22.54
C LEU A 291 4.28 -8.99 22.97
N GLU A 292 3.96 -7.82 22.48
CA GLU A 292 4.56 -6.55 22.92
C GLU A 292 4.25 -6.28 24.40
N ASN A 293 3.01 -6.51 24.84
CA ASN A 293 2.64 -6.34 26.24
C ASN A 293 3.39 -7.31 27.16
N ARG A 294 3.67 -8.53 26.70
CA ARG A 294 4.38 -9.54 27.49
C ARG A 294 5.90 -9.43 27.42
N TYR A 295 6.42 -9.00 26.27
CA TYR A 295 7.86 -8.89 25.97
C TYR A 295 8.15 -7.58 25.23
N PRO A 296 8.12 -6.42 25.91
CA PRO A 296 8.14 -5.09 25.26
C PRO A 296 9.34 -4.80 24.37
N ALA A 297 10.48 -5.47 24.60
CA ALA A 297 11.72 -5.25 23.85
C ALA A 297 11.83 -6.14 22.61
N TYR A 298 11.16 -7.30 22.59
CA TYR A 298 11.45 -8.36 21.60
C TYR A 298 10.21 -9.01 21.01
N GLY A 299 9.04 -8.88 21.63
CA GLY A 299 7.84 -9.65 21.28
C GLY A 299 7.44 -9.51 19.83
N ARG A 300 7.32 -8.27 19.32
CA ARG A 300 6.99 -7.99 17.91
C ARG A 300 8.11 -8.44 16.98
N ALA A 301 9.37 -8.18 17.35
CA ALA A 301 10.52 -8.53 16.53
C ALA A 301 10.66 -10.04 16.34
N ALA A 302 10.46 -10.82 17.43
CA ALA A 302 10.51 -12.28 17.39
C ALA A 302 9.35 -12.87 16.59
N MET A 303 8.13 -12.36 16.76
CA MET A 303 6.98 -12.79 15.98
C MET A 303 7.22 -12.60 14.48
N ALA A 304 7.71 -11.42 14.08
CA ALA A 304 8.02 -11.14 12.70
C ALA A 304 9.13 -12.04 12.15
N GLN A 305 10.19 -12.30 12.92
CA GLN A 305 11.26 -13.21 12.52
C GLN A 305 10.73 -14.62 12.26
N ILE A 306 9.89 -15.15 13.16
CA ILE A 306 9.26 -16.46 12.98
C ILE A 306 8.39 -16.48 11.71
N GLY A 307 7.57 -15.45 11.54
CA GLY A 307 6.73 -15.34 10.34
C GLY A 307 7.54 -15.27 9.03
N LEU A 308 8.65 -14.51 9.02
CA LEU A 308 9.56 -14.44 7.87
C LEU A 308 10.20 -15.81 7.57
N VAL A 309 10.67 -16.53 8.61
CA VAL A 309 11.25 -17.87 8.46
C VAL A 309 10.21 -18.87 7.94
N VAL A 310 8.96 -18.80 8.40
CA VAL A 310 7.87 -19.68 7.93
C VAL A 310 7.41 -19.31 6.53
N SER A 311 7.38 -18.02 6.18
CA SER A 311 6.93 -17.57 4.86
C SER A 311 7.85 -18.03 3.73
N LEU A 312 9.14 -18.15 3.98
CA LEU A 312 10.12 -18.58 2.97
C LEU A 312 9.82 -19.98 2.40
N PRO A 313 9.75 -21.07 3.21
CA PRO A 313 9.36 -22.38 2.69
C PRO A 313 7.92 -22.40 2.16
N ALA A 314 6.98 -21.71 2.79
CA ALA A 314 5.59 -21.66 2.32
C ALA A 314 5.48 -21.11 0.90
N LEU A 315 6.17 -20.01 0.60
CA LEU A 315 6.23 -19.42 -0.75
C LEU A 315 6.98 -20.32 -1.73
N THR A 316 8.10 -20.92 -1.30
CA THR A 316 8.89 -21.79 -2.17
C THR A 316 8.08 -23.04 -2.55
N LEU A 317 7.37 -23.64 -1.61
CA LEU A 317 6.48 -24.78 -1.85
C LEU A 317 5.29 -24.41 -2.74
N PHE A 318 4.69 -23.22 -2.53
CA PHE A 318 3.65 -22.69 -3.40
C PHE A 318 4.10 -22.64 -4.87
N LEU A 319 5.32 -22.18 -5.14
CA LEU A 319 5.86 -22.08 -6.48
C LEU A 319 6.31 -23.44 -7.05
N LEU A 320 6.96 -24.29 -6.24
CA LEU A 320 7.44 -25.62 -6.68
C LEU A 320 6.29 -26.56 -7.00
N PHE A 321 5.19 -26.49 -6.27
CA PHE A 321 4.06 -27.40 -6.44
C PHE A 321 2.99 -26.86 -7.41
N GLY A 322 3.33 -25.86 -8.22
CA GLY A 322 2.45 -25.34 -9.26
C GLY A 322 1.84 -26.40 -10.18
N ASN A 323 2.58 -27.45 -10.46
CA ASN A 323 2.16 -28.57 -11.34
C ASN A 323 1.26 -29.62 -10.65
N LEU A 324 1.05 -29.54 -9.33
CA LEU A 324 0.22 -30.53 -8.60
C LEU A 324 -1.29 -30.24 -8.68
N GLY A 325 -1.68 -29.15 -9.34
CA GLY A 325 -3.07 -28.75 -9.52
C GLY A 325 -3.56 -27.69 -8.52
N VAL A 326 -4.83 -27.33 -8.65
CA VAL A 326 -5.44 -26.16 -7.96
C VAL A 326 -5.48 -26.32 -6.45
N VAL A 327 -5.86 -27.50 -5.94
CA VAL A 327 -6.07 -27.70 -4.50
C VAL A 327 -4.79 -27.55 -3.68
N PRO A 328 -3.66 -28.21 -4.04
CA PRO A 328 -2.38 -27.96 -3.37
C PRO A 328 -1.95 -26.50 -3.43
N LEU A 329 -2.11 -25.83 -4.57
CA LEU A 329 -1.80 -24.42 -4.72
C LEU A 329 -2.63 -23.54 -3.79
N MET A 330 -3.93 -23.83 -3.60
CA MET A 330 -4.75 -23.09 -2.65
C MET A 330 -4.29 -23.28 -1.20
N VAL A 331 -3.90 -24.50 -0.81
CA VAL A 331 -3.41 -24.79 0.54
C VAL A 331 -2.10 -24.06 0.81
N PHE A 332 -1.11 -24.21 -0.08
CA PHE A 332 0.17 -23.51 0.08
C PHE A 332 0.02 -22.00 -0.10
N GLY A 333 -0.88 -21.53 -0.96
CA GLY A 333 -1.21 -20.13 -1.14
C GLY A 333 -1.80 -19.51 0.14
N LEU A 334 -2.73 -20.19 0.80
CA LEU A 334 -3.29 -19.75 2.08
C LEU A 334 -2.20 -19.64 3.17
N LEU A 335 -1.36 -20.66 3.30
CA LEU A 335 -0.26 -20.68 4.27
C LEU A 335 0.78 -19.57 3.98
N ALA A 336 1.14 -19.41 2.71
CA ALA A 336 2.02 -18.34 2.26
C ALA A 336 1.41 -16.97 2.58
N GLY A 337 0.16 -16.74 2.19
CA GLY A 337 -0.54 -15.49 2.47
C GLY A 337 -0.62 -15.16 3.95
N LEU A 338 -1.03 -16.12 4.79
CA LEU A 338 -1.04 -15.96 6.25
C LEU A 338 0.33 -15.51 6.79
N SER A 339 1.40 -16.20 6.40
CA SER A 339 2.74 -15.93 6.92
C SER A 339 3.33 -14.61 6.42
N LEU A 340 2.98 -14.17 5.21
CA LEU A 340 3.45 -12.91 4.61
C LEU A 340 3.07 -11.68 5.44
N SER A 341 1.89 -11.69 6.04
CA SER A 341 1.34 -10.56 6.79
C SER A 341 1.95 -10.38 8.18
N SER A 342 2.73 -11.35 8.66
CA SER A 342 3.27 -11.36 10.03
C SER A 342 4.16 -10.16 10.34
N ILE A 343 4.83 -9.62 9.34
CA ILE A 343 5.76 -8.53 9.53
C ILE A 343 5.11 -7.14 9.43
N ASP A 344 4.12 -6.96 8.57
CA ASP A 344 3.59 -5.62 8.26
C ASP A 344 2.84 -4.99 9.43
N THR A 345 1.64 -5.47 9.71
CA THR A 345 0.77 -4.90 10.75
C THR A 345 1.21 -5.28 12.15
N GLY A 346 1.77 -6.47 12.31
CA GLY A 346 2.20 -7.00 13.60
C GLY A 346 3.49 -6.38 14.15
N ALA A 347 4.41 -5.96 13.28
CA ALA A 347 5.74 -5.54 13.73
C ALA A 347 6.27 -4.29 13.02
N ARG A 348 6.39 -4.27 11.69
CA ARG A 348 7.10 -3.23 10.94
C ARG A 348 6.59 -1.82 11.26
N TRP A 349 5.29 -1.59 11.13
CA TRP A 349 4.71 -0.28 11.36
C TRP A 349 4.73 0.15 12.82
N PRO A 350 4.35 -0.69 13.80
CA PRO A 350 4.49 -0.35 15.21
C PRO A 350 5.93 -0.04 15.62
N ILE A 351 6.91 -0.81 15.13
CA ILE A 351 8.32 -0.56 15.40
C ILE A 351 8.75 0.78 14.80
N ALA A 352 8.43 1.04 13.53
CA ALA A 352 8.77 2.32 12.88
C ALA A 352 8.21 3.53 13.65
N GLN A 353 6.96 3.44 14.12
CA GLN A 353 6.33 4.51 14.90
C GLN A 353 6.96 4.70 16.29
N SER A 354 7.52 3.64 16.89
CA SER A 354 8.08 3.68 18.23
C SER A 354 9.55 4.10 18.28
N VAL A 355 10.25 4.22 17.14
CA VAL A 355 11.62 4.70 17.04
C VAL A 355 11.73 6.09 16.42
N LEU A 356 10.68 6.56 15.73
CA LEU A 356 10.63 7.87 15.10
C LEU A 356 10.01 8.90 16.04
N ARG A 357 10.60 10.09 16.11
CA ARG A 357 10.01 11.25 16.79
C ARG A 357 8.61 11.52 16.24
N PRO A 358 7.64 11.94 17.06
CA PRO A 358 6.27 12.16 16.63
C PRO A 358 6.15 13.00 15.36
N GLU A 359 6.91 14.09 15.27
CA GLU A 359 6.96 15.02 14.14
C GLU A 359 7.55 14.42 12.85
N LEU A 360 8.37 13.37 12.96
CA LEU A 360 9.03 12.71 11.84
C LEU A 360 8.33 11.43 11.37
N ARG A 361 7.29 10.96 12.04
CA ARG A 361 6.64 9.67 11.74
C ARG A 361 6.06 9.61 10.34
N ALA A 362 5.33 10.65 9.93
CA ALA A 362 4.72 10.70 8.60
C ALA A 362 5.80 10.80 7.50
N THR A 363 6.77 11.68 7.69
CA THR A 363 7.86 11.91 6.72
C THR A 363 8.78 10.70 6.62
N GLY A 364 9.16 10.10 7.76
CA GLY A 364 9.99 8.90 7.79
C GLY A 364 9.31 7.70 7.13
N ARG A 365 7.99 7.59 7.26
CA ARG A 365 7.20 6.59 6.54
C ARG A 365 7.18 6.88 5.04
N ALA A 366 6.86 8.10 4.63
CA ALA A 366 6.79 8.46 3.22
C ALA A 366 8.13 8.25 2.50
N ALA A 367 9.25 8.60 3.15
CA ALA A 367 10.58 8.34 2.62
C ALA A 367 10.86 6.84 2.45
N LEU A 368 10.43 6.03 3.43
CA LEU A 368 10.57 4.58 3.39
C LEU A 368 9.74 3.99 2.24
N ASP A 369 8.45 4.33 2.15
CA ASP A 369 7.55 3.84 1.11
C ASP A 369 8.02 4.25 -0.30
N MET A 370 8.58 5.46 -0.46
CA MET A 370 9.12 5.93 -1.73
C MET A 370 10.34 5.10 -2.18
N VAL A 371 11.30 4.85 -1.31
CA VAL A 371 12.48 4.06 -1.66
C VAL A 371 12.11 2.61 -1.93
N VAL A 372 11.28 2.02 -1.08
CA VAL A 372 10.79 0.64 -1.23
C VAL A 372 10.01 0.46 -2.53
N GLY A 373 9.12 1.37 -2.85
CA GLY A 373 8.36 1.35 -4.10
C GLY A 373 9.24 1.49 -5.33
N ALA A 374 10.24 2.37 -5.30
CA ALA A 374 11.20 2.54 -6.39
C ALA A 374 12.04 1.27 -6.61
N VAL A 375 12.56 0.67 -5.53
CA VAL A 375 13.33 -0.59 -5.59
C VAL A 375 12.47 -1.74 -6.13
N GLY A 376 11.24 -1.89 -5.65
CA GLY A 376 10.30 -2.91 -6.15
C GLY A 376 9.98 -2.71 -7.63
N SER A 377 9.77 -1.47 -8.06
CA SER A 377 9.50 -1.13 -9.47
C SER A 377 10.67 -1.47 -10.38
N LEU A 378 11.90 -1.17 -9.97
CA LEU A 378 13.11 -1.53 -10.72
C LEU A 378 13.29 -3.05 -10.79
N ALA A 379 13.03 -3.75 -9.69
CA ALA A 379 13.11 -5.21 -9.66
C ALA A 379 12.11 -5.86 -10.62
N ILE A 380 10.89 -5.33 -10.69
CA ILE A 380 9.87 -5.88 -11.60
C ILE A 380 10.22 -5.63 -13.08
N VAL A 381 10.90 -4.55 -13.42
CA VAL A 381 11.47 -4.35 -14.77
C VAL A 381 12.48 -5.44 -15.10
N LEU A 382 13.34 -5.79 -14.14
CA LEU A 382 14.36 -6.84 -14.33
C LEU A 382 13.72 -8.22 -14.53
N THR A 383 12.56 -8.50 -13.90
CA THR A 383 11.87 -9.80 -14.10
C THR A 383 11.43 -9.99 -15.55
N GLY A 384 10.99 -8.93 -16.22
CA GLY A 384 10.62 -9.01 -17.63
C GLY A 384 11.78 -9.45 -18.52
N ARG A 385 12.97 -8.87 -18.31
CA ARG A 385 14.19 -9.28 -19.01
C ARG A 385 14.63 -10.70 -18.65
N LEU A 386 14.51 -11.07 -17.37
CA LEU A 386 14.85 -12.40 -16.90
C LEU A 386 13.95 -13.47 -17.53
N VAL A 387 12.64 -13.22 -17.62
CA VAL A 387 11.69 -14.11 -18.32
C VAL A 387 12.09 -14.28 -19.79
N GLU A 388 12.48 -13.20 -20.47
CA GLU A 388 12.94 -13.30 -21.87
C GLU A 388 14.24 -14.10 -22.01
N SER A 389 15.19 -13.94 -21.08
CA SER A 389 16.45 -14.72 -21.07
C SER A 389 16.27 -16.20 -20.71
N LEU A 390 15.19 -16.54 -20.03
CA LEU A 390 14.76 -17.89 -19.67
C LEU A 390 13.77 -18.49 -20.70
N GLU A 391 13.73 -17.95 -21.91
CA GLU A 391 12.85 -18.42 -23.00
C GLU A 391 11.36 -18.48 -22.63
N GLY A 392 10.94 -17.63 -21.70
CA GLY A 392 9.56 -17.55 -21.24
C GLY A 392 9.24 -18.37 -19.99
N ASP A 393 10.20 -19.03 -19.36
CA ASP A 393 9.98 -19.78 -18.12
C ASP A 393 9.76 -18.85 -16.92
N ILE A 394 8.48 -18.55 -16.67
CA ILE A 394 8.03 -17.72 -15.55
C ILE A 394 8.24 -18.46 -14.22
N THR A 395 8.12 -19.77 -14.18
CA THR A 395 8.31 -20.54 -12.94
C THR A 395 9.72 -20.40 -12.41
N THR A 396 10.74 -20.58 -13.25
CA THR A 396 12.14 -20.39 -12.85
C THR A 396 12.41 -18.93 -12.45
N MET A 397 11.87 -17.95 -13.18
CA MET A 397 11.99 -16.53 -12.80
C MET A 397 11.39 -16.29 -11.40
N LEU A 398 10.20 -16.81 -11.11
CA LEU A 398 9.57 -16.67 -9.79
C LEU A 398 10.37 -17.37 -8.68
N LEU A 399 10.92 -18.54 -8.93
CA LEU A 399 11.77 -19.27 -7.97
C LEU A 399 13.08 -18.53 -7.64
N ILE A 400 13.56 -17.69 -8.53
CA ILE A 400 14.72 -16.81 -8.29
C ILE A 400 14.27 -15.52 -7.56
N MET A 401 13.27 -14.85 -8.11
CA MET A 401 12.92 -13.48 -7.71
C MET A 401 11.97 -13.40 -6.52
N VAL A 402 11.45 -14.51 -5.99
CA VAL A 402 10.59 -14.52 -4.79
C VAL A 402 11.37 -15.10 -3.60
N PRO A 403 11.86 -16.35 -3.59
CA PRO A 403 12.53 -16.91 -2.42
C PRO A 403 13.85 -16.22 -2.08
N ILE A 404 14.68 -15.81 -3.07
CA ILE A 404 16.00 -15.21 -2.79
C ILE A 404 15.84 -13.83 -2.10
N PRO A 405 15.06 -12.87 -2.63
CA PRO A 405 14.81 -11.63 -1.92
C PRO A 405 14.15 -11.87 -0.55
N LYS A 406 13.24 -12.86 -0.43
CA LYS A 406 12.62 -13.20 0.83
C LYS A 406 13.60 -13.72 1.86
N LEU A 407 14.57 -14.54 1.45
CA LEU A 407 15.67 -15.00 2.30
C LEU A 407 16.53 -13.82 2.78
N ILE A 408 16.92 -12.92 1.86
CA ILE A 408 17.69 -11.73 2.20
C ILE A 408 16.91 -10.84 3.18
N SER A 409 15.62 -10.61 2.92
CA SER A 409 14.71 -9.88 3.82
C SER A 409 14.67 -10.50 5.22
N THR A 410 14.60 -11.84 5.31
CA THR A 410 14.59 -12.57 6.58
C THR A 410 15.90 -12.39 7.37
N LEU A 411 17.04 -12.41 6.69
CA LEU A 411 18.34 -12.16 7.30
C LEU A 411 18.52 -10.70 7.75
N LEU A 412 18.08 -9.76 6.92
CA LEU A 412 18.14 -8.32 7.19
C LEU A 412 17.24 -7.89 8.36
N TRP A 413 16.28 -8.69 8.76
CA TRP A 413 15.49 -8.42 9.97
C TRP A 413 16.26 -8.66 11.27
N THR A 414 17.26 -9.56 11.27
CA THR A 414 17.98 -9.98 12.47
C THR A 414 18.58 -8.81 13.29
N PRO A 415 19.19 -7.76 12.70
CA PRO A 415 19.72 -6.65 13.46
C PRO A 415 18.70 -5.89 14.31
N ILE A 416 17.38 -6.02 14.01
CA ILE A 416 16.31 -5.32 14.72
C ILE A 416 16.32 -5.66 16.23
N PHE A 417 16.72 -6.87 16.59
CA PHE A 417 16.80 -7.30 17.98
C PHE A 417 17.80 -6.48 18.82
N ARG A 418 18.79 -5.85 18.16
CA ARG A 418 19.78 -4.99 18.83
C ARG A 418 19.44 -3.52 18.67
N THR A 419 18.96 -3.13 17.50
CA THR A 419 18.73 -1.72 17.18
C THR A 419 17.43 -1.20 17.79
N TYR A 420 16.34 -1.97 17.70
CA TYR A 420 15.02 -1.53 18.15
C TYR A 420 14.94 -1.18 19.65
N PRO A 421 15.41 -2.03 20.59
CA PRO A 421 15.37 -1.67 22.01
C PRO A 421 16.16 -0.41 22.32
N ARG A 422 17.35 -0.24 21.69
CA ARG A 422 18.21 0.93 21.85
C ARG A 422 17.55 2.21 21.33
N ASP A 423 17.02 2.18 20.11
CA ASP A 423 16.42 3.36 19.48
C ASP A 423 15.11 3.77 20.16
N ARG A 424 14.33 2.77 20.62
CA ARG A 424 13.12 2.99 21.43
C ARG A 424 13.45 3.68 22.76
N GLN A 425 14.50 3.22 23.45
CA GLN A 425 14.95 3.82 24.70
C GLN A 425 15.44 5.26 24.46
N SER A 426 16.24 5.49 23.43
CA SER A 426 16.72 6.83 23.07
C SER A 426 15.58 7.81 22.79
N LEU A 427 14.52 7.34 22.14
CA LEU A 427 13.32 8.17 21.92
C LEU A 427 12.59 8.45 23.23
N HIS A 428 12.45 7.44 24.09
CA HIS A 428 11.81 7.59 25.41
C HIS A 428 12.53 8.66 26.25
N ASP A 429 13.85 8.57 26.34
CA ASP A 429 14.69 9.53 27.08
C ASP A 429 14.55 10.94 26.53
N LEU A 430 14.55 11.09 25.20
CA LEU A 430 14.32 12.39 24.55
C LEU A 430 12.93 12.97 24.89
N LEU A 431 11.89 12.14 24.93
CA LEU A 431 10.53 12.61 25.23
C LEU A 431 10.40 12.98 26.71
N LEU A 432 11.10 12.32 27.61
CA LEU A 432 11.16 12.70 29.03
C LEU A 432 11.87 14.05 29.21
N GLN A 433 13.02 14.25 28.55
CA GLN A 433 13.71 15.55 28.58
C GLN A 433 12.81 16.69 28.08
N ARG A 434 12.12 16.51 26.96
CA ARG A 434 11.16 17.51 26.45
C ARG A 434 10.03 17.80 27.41
N ARG A 435 9.55 16.78 28.12
CA ARG A 435 8.51 16.95 29.15
C ARG A 435 9.02 17.79 30.31
N GLU A 436 10.24 17.56 30.77
CA GLU A 436 10.87 18.33 31.85
C GLU A 436 11.09 19.80 31.44
N GLU A 437 11.55 20.05 30.20
CA GLU A 437 11.70 21.39 29.65
C GLU A 437 10.36 22.15 29.64
N ILE A 438 9.28 21.52 29.18
CA ILE A 438 7.94 22.14 29.14
C ILE A 438 7.43 22.44 30.55
N LEU A 439 7.57 21.50 31.47
CA LEU A 439 7.12 21.69 32.88
C LEU A 439 7.97 22.70 33.64
N GLY A 440 9.27 22.85 33.29
CA GLY A 440 10.15 23.86 33.89
C GLY A 440 9.88 25.28 33.37
N GLU A 441 9.37 25.43 32.15
CA GLU A 441 8.99 26.75 31.60
C GLU A 441 7.63 27.23 32.11
N ASP A 442 6.73 26.35 32.56
CA ASP A 442 5.41 26.70 33.12
C ASP A 442 5.46 27.07 34.61
N LEU A 443 6.62 27.03 35.25
CA LEU A 443 6.80 27.54 36.64
C LEU A 443 7.03 29.06 36.59
N PRO A 444 6.11 29.90 37.10
CA PRO A 444 6.35 31.34 37.16
C PRO A 444 7.54 31.62 38.08
N GLN A 445 8.51 32.41 37.58
CA GLN A 445 9.62 32.95 38.35
C GLN A 445 9.10 33.98 39.39
#